data_0463f6b753fa3595d178770606856735
#
_entry.id   0463f6b753fa3595d178770606856735
#
_cell.length_a   1.000
_cell.length_b   1.000
_cell.length_c   1.000
_cell.angle_alpha   90.00
_cell.angle_beta   90.00
_cell.angle_gamma   90.00
#
_symmetry.space_group_name_H-M   'P 1'
#
loop_
_entity.id
_entity.type
_entity.pdbx_description
1 polymer ?
#
loop_
_entity_poly.entity_id
_entity_poly.type
_entity_poly.pdbx_seq_one_letter_code
_entity_poly.pdbx_strand_id
1 'polypeptide(L)'
;MQSLTPKKNPSAALLRNFRQVHRKVAIVLVLFFFFTAVTGLLLGWKKNSGGLLLAPTGKGVSTDVKTWLTLDSLHKKAIQVLHDSISPELSPAIDRIDARPSRGVVKFVFADHYWGIQLDAATGDVVSIERRNSDFIEDLHDGSFFDALLGTNDEPIKLVYTTVMGSALLLLSVTGFWLWYGPKLMRKKVRSGQ
;
A
#
# COMPACT_ATOMS: atom_id res chain seq x y z
N MET A 1 57.36 -24.02 -23.23
CA MET A 1 56.67 -23.17 -22.22
C MET A 1 55.17 -23.20 -22.52
N GLN A 2 54.43 -24.10 -21.88
CA GLN A 2 52.96 -24.13 -22.03
C GLN A 2 52.36 -23.05 -21.12
N SER A 3 51.66 -22.06 -21.74
CA SER A 3 50.92 -21.05 -21.01
C SER A 3 49.73 -21.68 -20.31
N LEU A 4 49.82 -21.85 -19.00
CA LEU A 4 48.70 -22.27 -18.13
C LEU A 4 47.67 -21.11 -18.11
N THR A 5 46.69 -21.17 -19.00
CA THR A 5 45.51 -20.28 -18.88
C THR A 5 44.78 -20.63 -17.58
N PRO A 6 44.56 -19.71 -16.64
CA PRO A 6 43.88 -19.98 -15.40
C PRO A 6 42.46 -20.46 -15.66
N LYS A 7 42.15 -21.69 -15.24
CA LYS A 7 40.81 -22.30 -15.34
C LYS A 7 39.80 -21.40 -14.60
N LYS A 8 38.96 -20.67 -15.32
CA LYS A 8 37.93 -19.81 -14.72
C LYS A 8 37.01 -20.65 -13.85
N ASN A 9 37.02 -20.41 -12.54
CA ASN A 9 36.15 -21.10 -11.60
C ASN A 9 34.70 -20.66 -11.83
N PRO A 10 33.79 -21.53 -12.32
CA PRO A 10 32.42 -21.16 -12.68
C PRO A 10 31.62 -20.60 -11.49
N SER A 11 31.87 -21.10 -10.29
CA SER A 11 31.22 -20.62 -9.07
C SER A 11 31.61 -19.18 -8.72
N ALA A 12 32.85 -18.78 -8.95
CA ALA A 12 33.31 -17.41 -8.72
C ALA A 12 32.73 -16.42 -9.75
N ALA A 13 32.58 -16.87 -11.02
CA ALA A 13 31.94 -16.07 -12.07
C ALA A 13 30.44 -15.83 -11.75
N LEU A 14 29.74 -16.87 -11.32
CA LEU A 14 28.33 -16.80 -10.90
C LEU A 14 28.15 -15.80 -9.76
N LEU A 15 28.97 -15.87 -8.72
CA LEU A 15 28.92 -14.96 -7.58
C LEU A 15 29.14 -13.50 -7.98
N ARG A 16 30.06 -13.26 -8.93
CA ARG A 16 30.31 -11.92 -9.46
C ARG A 16 29.09 -11.38 -10.22
N ASN A 17 28.44 -12.21 -11.05
CA ASN A 17 27.24 -11.81 -11.79
C ASN A 17 26.09 -11.50 -10.83
N PHE A 18 25.83 -12.33 -9.82
CA PHE A 18 24.81 -12.04 -8.78
C PHE A 18 25.09 -10.72 -8.08
N ARG A 19 26.35 -10.44 -7.73
CA ARG A 19 26.73 -9.15 -7.10
C ARG A 19 26.48 -7.97 -8.01
N GLN A 20 26.77 -8.09 -9.31
CA GLN A 20 26.56 -7.02 -10.27
C GLN A 20 25.07 -6.74 -10.46
N VAL A 21 24.24 -7.78 -10.66
CA VAL A 21 22.78 -7.65 -10.81
C VAL A 21 22.18 -7.06 -9.55
N HIS A 22 22.47 -7.63 -8.39
CA HIS A 22 21.98 -7.13 -7.10
C HIS A 22 22.28 -5.63 -6.91
N ARG A 23 23.55 -5.23 -7.13
CA ARG A 23 23.96 -3.84 -6.98
C ARG A 23 23.28 -2.90 -7.97
N LYS A 24 23.17 -3.30 -9.25
CA LYS A 24 22.53 -2.47 -10.26
C LYS A 24 21.06 -2.25 -9.96
N VAL A 25 20.32 -3.32 -9.64
CA VAL A 25 18.90 -3.22 -9.28
C VAL A 25 18.72 -2.40 -8.00
N ALA A 26 19.53 -2.64 -6.98
CA ALA A 26 19.45 -1.88 -5.73
C ALA A 26 19.71 -0.38 -5.95
N ILE A 27 20.72 0.02 -6.74
CA ILE A 27 21.03 1.43 -7.01
C ILE A 27 19.90 2.11 -7.79
N VAL A 28 19.33 1.45 -8.80
CA VAL A 28 18.25 2.01 -9.62
C VAL A 28 16.97 2.20 -8.81
N LEU A 29 16.67 1.26 -7.93
CA LEU A 29 15.39 1.25 -7.21
C LEU A 29 15.47 1.71 -5.75
N VAL A 30 16.64 2.17 -5.28
CA VAL A 30 16.83 2.53 -3.85
C VAL A 30 15.84 3.58 -3.36
N LEU A 31 15.56 4.60 -4.17
CA LEU A 31 14.62 5.65 -3.81
C LEU A 31 13.18 5.12 -3.73
N PHE A 32 12.80 4.28 -4.67
CA PHE A 32 11.47 3.65 -4.68
C PHE A 32 11.31 2.71 -3.47
N PHE A 33 12.30 1.89 -3.16
CA PHE A 33 12.27 1.02 -1.98
C PHE A 33 12.23 1.82 -0.68
N PHE A 34 13.00 2.90 -0.59
CA PHE A 34 12.95 3.78 0.58
C PHE A 34 11.55 4.37 0.75
N PHE A 35 10.97 4.89 -0.33
CA PHE A 35 9.63 5.48 -0.31
C PHE A 35 8.55 4.46 0.07
N THR A 36 8.59 3.27 -0.56
CA THR A 36 7.68 2.16 -0.25
C THR A 36 7.85 1.68 1.20
N ALA A 37 9.07 1.64 1.73
CA ALA A 37 9.32 1.26 3.12
C ALA A 37 8.73 2.29 4.10
N VAL A 38 8.90 3.58 3.86
CA VAL A 38 8.34 4.65 4.71
C VAL A 38 6.82 4.62 4.68
N THR A 39 6.20 4.58 3.49
CA THR A 39 4.75 4.52 3.35
C THR A 39 4.17 3.24 3.96
N GLY A 40 4.84 2.10 3.76
CA GLY A 40 4.44 0.83 4.37
C GLY A 40 4.50 0.84 5.91
N LEU A 41 5.51 1.49 6.51
CA LEU A 41 5.57 1.70 7.96
C LEU A 41 4.39 2.56 8.43
N LEU A 42 4.10 3.67 7.77
CA LEU A 42 2.96 4.52 8.11
C LEU A 42 1.63 3.76 8.03
N LEU A 43 1.44 2.95 6.98
CA LEU A 43 0.25 2.11 6.83
C LEU A 43 0.15 1.02 7.91
N GLY A 44 1.27 0.42 8.30
CA GLY A 44 1.32 -0.53 9.42
C GLY A 44 0.88 0.10 10.75
N TRP A 45 1.19 1.38 10.95
CA TRP A 45 0.86 2.13 12.16
C TRP A 45 -0.48 2.86 12.10
N LYS A 46 -1.22 2.82 10.98
CA LYS A 46 -2.42 3.64 10.76
C LYS A 46 -3.44 3.59 11.89
N LYS A 47 -3.67 2.41 12.49
CA LYS A 47 -4.61 2.26 13.62
C LYS A 47 -4.08 2.80 14.94
N ASN A 48 -2.76 2.88 15.10
CA ASN A 48 -2.09 3.34 16.32
C ASN A 48 -1.60 4.80 16.22
N SER A 49 -2.02 5.51 15.17
CA SER A 49 -1.62 6.89 14.89
C SER A 49 -2.38 7.95 15.70
N GLY A 50 -3.21 7.55 16.66
CA GLY A 50 -4.05 8.49 17.42
C GLY A 50 -5.09 9.23 16.59
N GLY A 51 -5.52 8.67 15.46
CA GLY A 51 -6.48 9.29 14.54
C GLY A 51 -5.83 10.11 13.40
N LEU A 52 -4.51 10.31 13.43
CA LEU A 52 -3.82 11.12 12.42
C LEU A 52 -3.89 10.51 11.01
N LEU A 53 -3.69 9.21 10.89
CA LEU A 53 -3.71 8.49 9.61
C LEU A 53 -5.08 7.88 9.33
N LEU A 54 -5.69 7.27 10.33
CA LEU A 54 -7.00 6.65 10.25
C LEU A 54 -7.85 7.11 11.41
N ALA A 55 -8.91 7.86 11.12
CA ALA A 55 -9.84 8.29 12.13
C ALA A 55 -10.55 7.09 12.78
N PRO A 56 -10.81 7.17 14.09
CA PRO A 56 -11.49 6.10 14.81
C PRO A 56 -12.93 5.94 14.30
N THR A 57 -13.42 4.69 14.29
CA THR A 57 -14.84 4.46 14.02
C THR A 57 -15.64 4.91 15.24
N GLY A 58 -16.55 5.86 15.02
CA GLY A 58 -17.47 6.34 16.03
C GLY A 58 -18.46 5.28 16.49
N LYS A 59 -19.42 5.67 17.31
CA LYS A 59 -20.48 4.82 17.81
C LYS A 59 -21.83 5.48 17.57
N GLY A 60 -22.75 4.78 16.94
CA GLY A 60 -24.13 5.18 16.74
C GLY A 60 -25.03 4.75 17.91
N VAL A 61 -26.27 5.16 17.79
CA VAL A 61 -27.31 4.94 18.81
C VAL A 61 -27.77 3.48 18.87
N SER A 62 -27.91 2.82 17.71
CA SER A 62 -28.42 1.45 17.63
C SER A 62 -27.53 0.52 16.81
N THR A 63 -27.25 -0.65 17.34
CA THR A 63 -26.57 -1.75 16.66
C THR A 63 -27.53 -2.72 15.94
N ASP A 64 -28.84 -2.55 16.15
CA ASP A 64 -29.86 -3.35 15.47
C ASP A 64 -30.13 -2.81 14.07
N VAL A 65 -29.68 -3.56 13.07
CA VAL A 65 -29.81 -3.20 11.63
C VAL A 65 -31.27 -2.97 11.21
N LYS A 66 -32.24 -3.57 11.92
CA LYS A 66 -33.67 -3.38 11.62
C LYS A 66 -34.16 -1.96 11.92
N THR A 67 -33.46 -1.25 12.80
CA THR A 67 -33.81 0.13 13.17
C THR A 67 -33.11 1.17 12.30
N TRP A 68 -32.28 0.74 11.36
CA TRP A 68 -31.50 1.63 10.53
C TRP A 68 -32.34 2.30 9.46
N LEU A 69 -31.96 3.52 9.11
CA LEU A 69 -32.48 4.21 7.96
C LEU A 69 -32.10 3.47 6.68
N THR A 70 -32.85 3.74 5.60
CA THR A 70 -32.50 3.19 4.30
C THR A 70 -31.16 3.74 3.84
N LEU A 71 -30.42 2.92 3.08
CA LEU A 71 -29.13 3.33 2.55
C LEU A 71 -29.25 4.58 1.65
N ASP A 72 -30.35 4.71 0.89
CA ASP A 72 -30.64 5.89 0.07
C ASP A 72 -30.79 7.16 0.92
N SER A 73 -31.50 7.08 2.06
CA SER A 73 -31.66 8.21 2.98
C SER A 73 -30.32 8.63 3.60
N LEU A 74 -29.50 7.66 4.01
CA LEU A 74 -28.16 7.91 4.55
C LEU A 74 -27.22 8.49 3.49
N HIS A 75 -27.31 8.02 2.25
CA HIS A 75 -26.53 8.54 1.13
C HIS A 75 -26.86 10.01 0.84
N LYS A 76 -28.14 10.34 0.72
CA LYS A 76 -28.59 11.73 0.55
C LYS A 76 -28.08 12.64 1.66
N LYS A 77 -28.14 12.16 2.91
CA LYS A 77 -27.63 12.89 4.06
C LYS A 77 -26.11 13.08 3.99
N ALA A 78 -25.36 12.05 3.57
CA ALA A 78 -23.91 12.16 3.40
C ALA A 78 -23.51 13.19 2.34
N ILE A 79 -24.23 13.24 1.21
CA ILE A 79 -24.01 14.25 0.17
C ILE A 79 -24.32 15.64 0.69
N GLN A 80 -25.45 15.81 1.40
CA GLN A 80 -25.80 17.07 2.02
C GLN A 80 -24.70 17.55 2.96
N VAL A 81 -24.22 16.68 3.85
CA VAL A 81 -23.14 17.01 4.79
C VAL A 81 -21.83 17.36 4.06
N LEU A 82 -21.50 16.64 2.98
CA LEU A 82 -20.33 16.93 2.14
C LEU A 82 -20.37 18.38 1.63
N HIS A 83 -21.50 18.78 1.05
CA HIS A 83 -21.65 20.08 0.44
C HIS A 83 -21.80 21.21 1.47
N ASP A 84 -22.53 20.97 2.56
CA ASP A 84 -22.81 22.00 3.57
C ASP A 84 -21.59 22.24 4.50
N SER A 85 -20.84 21.18 4.82
CA SER A 85 -19.80 21.25 5.86
C SER A 85 -18.36 21.28 5.32
N ILE A 86 -18.14 20.90 4.05
CA ILE A 86 -16.79 20.84 3.46
C ILE A 86 -16.70 21.75 2.25
N SER A 87 -17.34 21.42 1.13
CA SER A 87 -17.41 22.28 -0.06
C SER A 87 -18.50 21.81 -1.03
N PRO A 88 -19.30 22.75 -1.58
CA PRO A 88 -20.33 22.42 -2.57
C PRO A 88 -19.74 21.97 -3.93
N GLU A 89 -18.46 22.19 -4.16
CA GLU A 89 -17.79 21.85 -5.42
C GLU A 89 -17.25 20.40 -5.45
N LEU A 90 -17.27 19.71 -4.30
CA LEU A 90 -16.76 18.35 -4.22
C LEU A 90 -17.71 17.36 -4.92
N SER A 91 -17.12 16.41 -5.63
CA SER A 91 -17.85 15.32 -6.29
C SER A 91 -18.61 14.47 -5.28
N PRO A 92 -19.91 14.22 -5.46
CA PRO A 92 -20.68 13.33 -4.62
C PRO A 92 -20.51 11.85 -4.99
N ALA A 93 -19.64 11.52 -5.95
CA ALA A 93 -19.43 10.16 -6.40
C ALA A 93 -18.90 9.27 -5.26
N ILE A 94 -19.56 8.15 -5.03
CA ILE A 94 -19.22 7.20 -3.97
C ILE A 94 -18.29 6.12 -4.53
N ASP A 95 -17.18 5.91 -3.85
CA ASP A 95 -16.29 4.76 -4.05
C ASP A 95 -16.86 3.52 -3.35
N ARG A 96 -17.10 3.64 -2.04
CA ARG A 96 -17.65 2.53 -1.24
C ARG A 96 -18.45 3.02 -0.05
N ILE A 97 -19.26 2.12 0.50
CA ILE A 97 -20.04 2.32 1.71
C ILE A 97 -19.66 1.24 2.73
N ASP A 98 -19.09 1.67 3.84
CA ASP A 98 -18.66 0.78 4.93
C ASP A 98 -19.72 0.76 6.04
N ALA A 99 -20.58 -0.26 6.07
CA ALA A 99 -21.51 -0.47 7.16
C ALA A 99 -20.82 -1.22 8.32
N ARG A 100 -20.99 -0.70 9.55
CA ARG A 100 -20.43 -1.29 10.76
C ARG A 100 -21.51 -1.59 11.79
N PRO A 101 -22.21 -2.74 11.69
CA PRO A 101 -23.32 -3.08 12.56
C PRO A 101 -22.93 -3.09 14.05
N SER A 102 -21.77 -3.62 14.38
CA SER A 102 -21.28 -3.65 15.76
C SER A 102 -21.07 -2.27 16.40
N ARG A 103 -21.04 -1.21 15.58
CA ARG A 103 -20.89 0.18 16.01
C ARG A 103 -22.13 1.04 15.74
N GLY A 104 -23.10 0.54 14.97
CA GLY A 104 -24.30 1.31 14.59
C GLY A 104 -24.00 2.47 13.63
N VAL A 105 -22.98 2.40 12.83
CA VAL A 105 -22.57 3.49 11.93
C VAL A 105 -22.39 3.01 10.50
N VAL A 106 -22.64 3.95 9.56
CA VAL A 106 -22.35 3.77 8.14
C VAL A 106 -21.40 4.90 7.70
N LYS A 107 -20.31 4.53 7.04
CA LYS A 107 -19.33 5.45 6.51
C LYS A 107 -19.44 5.52 4.98
N PHE A 108 -19.57 6.70 4.46
CA PHE A 108 -19.53 7.01 3.04
C PHE A 108 -18.13 7.46 2.64
N VAL A 109 -17.56 6.79 1.65
CA VAL A 109 -16.23 7.05 1.12
C VAL A 109 -16.40 7.53 -0.31
N PHE A 110 -15.90 8.72 -0.61
CA PHE A 110 -16.04 9.35 -1.92
C PHE A 110 -14.86 8.98 -2.83
N ALA A 111 -15.12 8.90 -4.14
CA ALA A 111 -14.16 8.42 -5.14
C ALA A 111 -13.08 9.46 -5.49
N ASP A 112 -13.48 10.72 -5.70
CA ASP A 112 -12.62 11.72 -6.32
C ASP A 112 -11.83 12.56 -5.33
N HIS A 113 -11.96 12.28 -4.04
CA HIS A 113 -11.27 12.99 -2.96
C HIS A 113 -11.20 12.16 -1.67
N TYR A 114 -10.29 12.56 -0.77
CA TYR A 114 -10.02 11.82 0.47
C TYR A 114 -10.91 12.21 1.66
N TRP A 115 -12.14 12.66 1.43
CA TRP A 115 -13.10 12.88 2.49
C TRP A 115 -13.96 11.65 2.73
N GLY A 116 -14.29 11.42 4.00
CA GLY A 116 -15.22 10.38 4.44
C GLY A 116 -16.17 10.92 5.48
N ILE A 117 -17.42 10.47 5.46
CA ILE A 117 -18.46 10.90 6.38
C ILE A 117 -19.01 9.66 7.07
N GLN A 118 -18.96 9.65 8.41
CA GLN A 118 -19.60 8.61 9.22
C GLN A 118 -20.93 9.15 9.74
N LEU A 119 -21.99 8.41 9.48
CA LEU A 119 -23.33 8.71 9.98
C LEU A 119 -23.78 7.64 10.97
N ASP A 120 -24.57 8.05 11.96
CA ASP A 120 -25.37 7.12 12.75
C ASP A 120 -26.36 6.42 11.81
N ALA A 121 -26.37 5.12 11.83
CA ALA A 121 -27.20 4.34 10.92
C ALA A 121 -28.69 4.42 11.23
N ALA A 122 -29.06 4.67 12.48
CA ALA A 122 -30.46 4.75 12.90
C ALA A 122 -31.05 6.15 12.77
N THR A 123 -30.26 7.21 13.06
CA THR A 123 -30.76 8.60 13.08
C THR A 123 -30.33 9.42 11.87
N GLY A 124 -29.23 9.03 11.20
CA GLY A 124 -28.62 9.81 10.13
C GLY A 124 -27.79 11.01 10.62
N ASP A 125 -27.57 11.12 11.95
CA ASP A 125 -26.73 12.18 12.50
C ASP A 125 -25.27 11.99 12.13
N VAL A 126 -24.54 13.11 12.01
CA VAL A 126 -23.12 13.09 11.69
C VAL A 126 -22.33 12.62 12.91
N VAL A 127 -21.66 11.48 12.79
CA VAL A 127 -20.76 10.96 13.82
C VAL A 127 -19.35 11.54 13.66
N SER A 128 -18.85 11.59 12.44
CA SER A 128 -17.58 12.27 12.12
C SER A 128 -17.48 12.64 10.64
N ILE A 129 -16.73 13.72 10.39
CA ILE A 129 -16.23 14.10 9.07
C ILE A 129 -14.71 13.96 9.15
N GLU A 130 -14.13 13.21 8.24
CA GLU A 130 -12.71 12.86 8.34
C GLU A 130 -11.99 12.95 7.00
N ARG A 131 -10.72 13.34 7.04
CA ARG A 131 -9.83 13.20 5.90
C ARG A 131 -9.12 11.85 5.97
N ARG A 132 -9.21 11.06 4.91
CA ARG A 132 -8.66 9.71 4.81
C ARG A 132 -7.17 9.74 4.44
N ASN A 133 -6.34 10.20 5.38
CA ASN A 133 -4.90 10.31 5.14
C ASN A 133 -4.24 8.94 4.89
N SER A 134 -4.78 7.86 5.48
CA SER A 134 -4.32 6.49 5.22
C SER A 134 -4.52 6.06 3.77
N ASP A 135 -5.63 6.45 3.16
CA ASP A 135 -5.95 6.06 1.79
C ASP A 135 -5.03 6.83 0.82
N PHE A 136 -4.78 8.11 1.07
CA PHE A 136 -3.77 8.87 0.31
C PHE A 136 -2.36 8.24 0.39
N ILE A 137 -1.95 7.77 1.57
CA ILE A 137 -0.66 7.08 1.74
C ILE A 137 -0.68 5.72 1.05
N GLU A 138 -1.82 5.01 1.04
CA GLU A 138 -2.01 3.75 0.34
C GLU A 138 -1.86 3.93 -1.18
N ASP A 139 -2.51 4.95 -1.74
CA ASP A 139 -2.41 5.30 -3.17
C ASP A 139 -0.97 5.67 -3.57
N LEU A 140 -0.24 6.35 -2.70
CA LEU A 140 1.19 6.61 -2.91
C LEU A 140 2.04 5.35 -2.80
N HIS A 141 1.69 4.43 -1.88
CA HIS A 141 2.44 3.21 -1.61
C HIS A 141 2.38 2.23 -2.79
N ASP A 142 1.21 2.08 -3.39
CA ASP A 142 0.96 1.12 -4.47
C ASP A 142 0.99 1.73 -5.88
N GLY A 143 1.09 3.07 -5.97
CA GLY A 143 1.19 3.80 -7.23
C GLY A 143 -0.16 4.19 -7.85
N SER A 144 -1.30 3.87 -7.25
CA SER A 144 -2.64 4.25 -7.76
C SER A 144 -2.87 5.75 -7.77
N PHE A 145 -2.12 6.52 -6.97
CA PHE A 145 -2.10 7.97 -7.06
C PHE A 145 -1.80 8.48 -8.48
N PHE A 146 -0.89 7.83 -9.20
CA PHE A 146 -0.56 8.23 -10.58
C PHE A 146 -1.64 7.82 -11.58
N ASP A 147 -2.37 6.72 -11.33
CA ASP A 147 -3.53 6.35 -12.13
C ASP A 147 -4.65 7.39 -11.98
N ALA A 148 -4.94 7.81 -10.75
CA ALA A 148 -5.90 8.87 -10.47
C ALA A 148 -5.49 10.21 -11.10
N LEU A 149 -4.21 10.58 -11.01
CA LEU A 149 -3.67 11.84 -11.59
C LEU A 149 -3.77 11.88 -13.11
N LEU A 150 -3.55 10.75 -13.78
CA LEU A 150 -3.56 10.63 -15.24
C LEU A 150 -4.93 10.20 -15.79
N GLY A 151 -5.90 9.92 -14.94
CA GLY A 151 -7.24 9.49 -15.30
C GLY A 151 -7.25 8.16 -16.06
N THR A 152 -6.37 7.23 -15.71
CA THR A 152 -6.30 5.90 -16.35
C THR A 152 -7.40 4.99 -15.81
N ASN A 153 -7.99 4.16 -16.69
CA ASN A 153 -8.93 3.13 -16.30
C ASN A 153 -8.18 1.83 -15.93
N ASP A 154 -8.75 1.02 -15.04
CA ASP A 154 -8.22 -0.30 -14.64
C ASP A 154 -6.84 -0.28 -13.95
N GLU A 155 -6.41 0.86 -13.43
CA GLU A 155 -5.17 1.05 -12.64
C GLU A 155 -3.89 0.41 -13.26
N PRO A 156 -3.55 0.67 -14.54
CA PRO A 156 -2.41 0.03 -15.19
C PRO A 156 -1.07 0.46 -14.59
N ILE A 157 -0.95 1.68 -14.06
CA ILE A 157 0.31 2.18 -13.47
C ILE A 157 0.57 1.46 -12.16
N LYS A 158 -0.45 1.32 -11.32
CA LYS A 158 -0.39 0.51 -10.09
C LYS A 158 0.05 -0.93 -10.38
N LEU A 159 -0.53 -1.55 -11.42
CA LEU A 159 -0.18 -2.92 -11.80
C LEU A 159 1.29 -3.03 -12.21
N VAL A 160 1.78 -2.12 -13.05
CA VAL A 160 3.19 -2.10 -13.49
C VAL A 160 4.11 -1.81 -12.30
N TYR A 161 3.80 -0.79 -11.49
CA TYR A 161 4.59 -0.40 -10.34
C TYR A 161 4.73 -1.55 -9.33
N THR A 162 3.62 -2.15 -8.91
CA THR A 162 3.62 -3.25 -7.93
C THR A 162 4.33 -4.50 -8.46
N THR A 163 4.17 -4.81 -9.77
CA THR A 163 4.85 -5.93 -10.41
C THR A 163 6.37 -5.71 -10.45
N VAL A 164 6.81 -4.53 -10.86
CA VAL A 164 8.25 -4.20 -10.93
C VAL A 164 8.86 -4.21 -9.53
N MET A 165 8.24 -3.54 -8.56
CA MET A 165 8.74 -3.45 -7.19
C MET A 165 8.77 -4.81 -6.50
N GLY A 166 7.70 -5.60 -6.62
CA GLY A 166 7.62 -6.95 -6.06
C GLY A 166 8.65 -7.90 -6.67
N SER A 167 8.77 -7.91 -8.01
CA SER A 167 9.77 -8.74 -8.71
C SER A 167 11.20 -8.35 -8.35
N ALA A 168 11.48 -7.05 -8.26
CA ALA A 168 12.80 -6.55 -7.86
C ALA A 168 13.13 -6.93 -6.40
N LEU A 169 12.17 -6.84 -5.49
CA LEU A 169 12.36 -7.24 -4.09
C LEU A 169 12.66 -8.74 -3.98
N LEU A 170 11.92 -9.59 -4.70
CA LEU A 170 12.18 -11.03 -4.78
C LEU A 170 13.60 -11.31 -5.31
N LEU A 171 13.98 -10.66 -6.40
CA LEU A 171 15.32 -10.80 -6.99
C LEU A 171 16.41 -10.38 -6.00
N LEU A 172 16.24 -9.24 -5.32
CA LEU A 172 17.19 -8.77 -4.32
C LEU A 172 17.27 -9.72 -3.12
N SER A 173 16.17 -10.27 -2.67
CA SER A 173 16.12 -11.25 -1.58
C SER A 173 16.88 -12.53 -1.94
N VAL A 174 16.61 -13.10 -3.11
CA VAL A 174 17.27 -14.31 -3.60
C VAL A 174 18.77 -14.06 -3.83
N THR A 175 19.11 -12.98 -4.52
CA THR A 175 20.52 -12.67 -4.81
C THR A 175 21.29 -12.30 -3.54
N GLY A 176 20.67 -11.58 -2.61
CA GLY A 176 21.25 -11.23 -1.30
C GLY A 176 21.53 -12.46 -0.46
N PHE A 177 20.57 -13.39 -0.37
CA PHE A 177 20.77 -14.67 0.30
C PHE A 177 21.93 -15.45 -0.32
N TRP A 178 21.99 -15.54 -1.65
CA TRP A 178 23.06 -16.25 -2.34
C TRP A 178 24.43 -15.60 -2.13
N LEU A 179 24.50 -14.28 -2.13
CA LEU A 179 25.74 -13.54 -1.87
C LEU A 179 26.27 -13.76 -0.44
N TRP A 180 25.36 -13.98 0.53
CA TRP A 180 25.73 -14.31 1.90
C TRP A 180 26.13 -15.79 2.07
N TYR A 181 25.38 -16.72 1.45
CA TYR A 181 25.55 -18.15 1.66
C TYR A 181 26.60 -18.78 0.71
N GLY A 182 26.65 -18.34 -0.54
CA GLY A 182 27.54 -18.90 -1.58
C GLY A 182 29.03 -18.93 -1.19
N PRO A 183 29.60 -17.86 -0.63
CA PRO A 183 31.00 -17.87 -0.18
C PRO A 183 31.27 -18.90 0.93
N LYS A 184 30.28 -19.15 1.81
CA LYS A 184 30.42 -20.16 2.87
C LYS A 184 30.54 -21.59 2.30
N LEU A 185 29.71 -21.90 1.30
CA LEU A 185 29.78 -23.20 0.59
C LEU A 185 31.09 -23.38 -0.15
N MET A 186 31.58 -22.34 -0.82
CA MET A 186 32.86 -22.43 -1.53
C MET A 186 34.05 -22.66 -0.59
N ARG A 187 34.08 -21.96 0.56
CA ARG A 187 35.13 -22.17 1.58
C ARG A 187 35.10 -23.60 2.16
N LYS A 188 33.87 -24.13 2.35
CA LYS A 188 33.74 -25.52 2.85
C LYS A 188 34.30 -26.54 1.86
N LYS A 189 34.00 -26.38 0.55
CA LYS A 189 34.55 -27.25 -0.51
C LYS A 189 36.05 -27.22 -0.59
N VAL A 190 36.67 -26.03 -0.47
CA VAL A 190 38.15 -25.91 -0.47
C VAL A 190 38.76 -26.60 0.76
N ARG A 191 38.11 -26.55 1.94
CA ARG A 191 38.61 -27.20 3.16
C ARG A 191 38.44 -28.72 3.14
N SER A 192 37.45 -29.25 2.43
CA SER A 192 37.20 -30.71 2.29
C SER A 192 38.02 -31.37 1.18
N GLY A 193 38.86 -30.63 0.46
CA GLY A 193 39.72 -31.19 -0.58
C GLY A 193 39.02 -31.68 -1.84
N GLN A 194 37.76 -31.26 -2.04
CA GLN A 194 36.97 -31.55 -3.25
C GLN A 194 36.97 -30.37 -4.23
#